data_b672423c1cb2aca98222eadac109fd19
#
_entry.id   b672423c1cb2aca98222eadac109fd19
#
_cell.length_a   1.000
_cell.length_b   1.000
_cell.length_c   1.000
_cell.angle_alpha   90.00
_cell.angle_beta   90.00
_cell.angle_gamma   90.00
#
_symmetry.space_group_name_H-M   'P 1'
#
loop_
_entity.id
_entity.type
_entity.pdbx_description
1 polymer ?
#
loop_
_entity_poly.entity_id
_entity_poly.type
_entity_poly.pdbx_seq_one_letter_code
_entity_poly.pdbx_strand_id
1 'polypeptide(L)'
;MAMTLILGFVGSIRHFLVSAARWAWGLPEPAITEPAATEPAATEPLVIEFLPRTYSADSARGKKRWIKLILRSSRSQWHLKFTFSGTSVQDGTRPIVAKGMKRRNDLRDLCRCVDFRQIPLLDDTVTEVILSLDPSPESVKLPYTTQPSADSEYASIISHLWVCTLEDPLRIRFPVYDSSNGISARRLSEIRVKEELNGDSVYKVLLQGDETPYVYKEVERAHYVPRDTEVLEQELRNLDMFRGTTVGIVQLVAAVVSQNPYQTTQPGKECDPVVLRGFLLEHHPNGTLESALKSPTPETRERWCEWALQIASAFAEMHRRGLAHMDLKPSNVVLSGESDAVLIDISGIGGVTRQWLYPEMLESKKDPLSWGIAAQQQNDIWALGQIILAMADACCADEQKQLLRSVALATTRPCPRIPLSEVIAALSGPAFNLVAI
;
A
#
# COMPACT_ATOMS: atom_id res chain seq x y z
N MET A 1 36.54 -0.05 7.72
CA MET A 1 37.22 -1.36 7.57
C MET A 1 38.24 -1.62 8.69
N ALA A 2 37.93 -1.24 9.92
CA ALA A 2 38.84 -1.34 11.07
C ALA A 2 38.22 -1.80 12.38
N MET A 3 36.96 -2.27 12.36
CA MET A 3 36.24 -2.67 13.58
C MET A 3 35.84 -4.17 13.66
N THR A 4 36.12 -4.94 12.62
CA THR A 4 35.77 -6.38 12.55
C THR A 4 36.96 -7.28 12.92
N LEU A 5 38.17 -6.72 13.14
CA LEU A 5 39.38 -7.48 13.46
C LEU A 5 39.70 -7.59 14.96
N ILE A 6 38.97 -6.89 15.84
CA ILE A 6 39.27 -6.85 17.27
C ILE A 6 38.51 -7.94 18.07
N LEU A 7 37.40 -8.45 17.57
CA LEU A 7 36.60 -9.48 18.28
C LEU A 7 37.12 -10.92 18.09
N GLY A 8 37.94 -11.18 17.10
CA GLY A 8 38.56 -12.49 16.86
C GLY A 8 39.76 -12.79 17.77
N PHE A 9 40.42 -11.76 18.33
CA PHE A 9 41.62 -11.92 19.11
C PHE A 9 41.41 -12.18 20.59
N VAL A 10 40.25 -11.79 21.13
CA VAL A 10 39.95 -11.95 22.56
C VAL A 10 39.51 -13.40 22.90
N GLY A 11 38.92 -14.12 21.96
CA GLY A 11 38.51 -15.52 22.12
C GLY A 11 39.72 -16.48 22.24
N SER A 12 40.76 -16.29 21.45
CA SER A 12 41.95 -17.14 21.42
C SER A 12 42.83 -16.98 22.65
N ILE A 13 42.90 -15.80 23.26
CA ILE A 13 43.70 -15.55 24.46
C ILE A 13 43.09 -16.20 25.71
N ARG A 14 41.75 -16.27 25.80
CA ARG A 14 41.09 -16.94 26.93
C ARG A 14 41.29 -18.45 26.91
N HIS A 15 41.30 -19.09 25.74
CA HIS A 15 41.57 -20.54 25.64
C HIS A 15 43.01 -20.89 26.02
N PHE A 16 43.98 -20.04 25.68
CA PHE A 16 45.40 -20.25 25.95
C PHE A 16 45.73 -20.09 27.46
N LEU A 17 45.10 -19.11 28.14
CA LEU A 17 45.32 -18.86 29.56
C LEU A 17 44.65 -19.91 30.47
N VAL A 18 43.53 -20.49 30.06
CA VAL A 18 42.85 -21.58 30.78
C VAL A 18 43.63 -22.88 30.66
N SER A 19 44.27 -23.16 29.52
CA SER A 19 45.13 -24.34 29.29
C SER A 19 46.46 -24.25 30.10
N ALA A 20 47.10 -23.08 30.11
CA ALA A 20 48.34 -22.86 30.84
C ALA A 20 48.14 -22.95 32.39
N ALA A 21 47.05 -22.46 32.92
CA ALA A 21 46.74 -22.53 34.38
C ALA A 21 46.47 -23.97 34.85
N ARG A 22 45.92 -24.83 34.01
CA ARG A 22 45.66 -26.24 34.35
C ARG A 22 46.92 -27.08 34.40
N TRP A 23 47.93 -26.77 33.57
CA TRP A 23 49.21 -27.46 33.58
C TRP A 23 50.02 -27.21 34.85
N ALA A 24 49.89 -26.02 35.42
CA ALA A 24 50.58 -25.62 36.66
C ALA A 24 50.05 -26.31 37.95
N TRP A 25 48.82 -26.87 37.94
CA TRP A 25 48.15 -27.37 39.14
C TRP A 25 47.89 -28.89 39.12
N GLY A 26 48.42 -29.65 38.17
CA GLY A 26 48.37 -31.11 38.15
C GLY A 26 46.96 -31.73 38.18
N LEU A 27 45.96 -31.06 37.64
CA LEU A 27 44.61 -31.58 37.60
C LEU A 27 44.45 -32.58 36.46
N PRO A 28 43.78 -33.73 36.66
CA PRO A 28 43.59 -34.74 35.62
C PRO A 28 42.76 -34.19 34.46
N GLU A 29 43.11 -34.60 33.23
CA GLU A 29 42.30 -34.29 32.06
C GLU A 29 40.87 -34.83 32.25
N PRO A 30 39.85 -34.03 31.94
CA PRO A 30 38.50 -34.55 31.90
C PRO A 30 38.41 -35.62 30.79
N ALA A 31 37.92 -36.79 31.15
CA ALA A 31 37.63 -37.85 30.18
C ALA A 31 36.82 -37.27 29.05
N ILE A 32 37.36 -37.36 27.84
CA ILE A 32 36.62 -37.03 26.59
C ILE A 32 35.55 -38.12 26.48
N THR A 33 34.36 -37.84 27.01
CA THR A 33 33.15 -38.57 26.64
C THR A 33 32.87 -38.14 25.20
N GLU A 34 33.08 -39.03 24.25
CA GLU A 34 32.56 -38.86 22.88
C GLU A 34 31.09 -38.43 23.00
N PRO A 35 30.69 -37.34 22.33
CA PRO A 35 29.27 -37.00 22.29
C PRO A 35 28.56 -38.18 21.61
N ALA A 36 27.62 -38.80 22.36
CA ALA A 36 26.75 -39.81 21.82
C ALA A 36 26.26 -39.30 20.44
N ALA A 37 26.43 -40.09 19.42
CA ALA A 37 25.95 -39.77 18.06
C ALA A 37 24.47 -39.38 18.21
N THR A 38 24.21 -38.09 18.14
CA THR A 38 22.85 -37.55 18.11
C THR A 38 22.27 -38.09 16.80
N GLU A 39 21.30 -38.95 16.89
CA GLU A 39 20.49 -39.36 15.73
C GLU A 39 20.13 -38.08 14.96
N PRO A 40 20.23 -38.09 13.63
CA PRO A 40 19.88 -36.93 12.85
C PRO A 40 18.44 -36.56 13.22
N ALA A 41 18.27 -35.38 13.82
CA ALA A 41 16.95 -34.87 14.22
C ALA A 41 16.03 -35.06 13.02
N ALA A 42 14.94 -35.83 13.20
CA ALA A 42 13.98 -36.11 12.15
C ALA A 42 13.58 -34.77 11.54
N THR A 43 13.97 -34.57 10.27
CA THR A 43 13.74 -33.31 9.55
C THR A 43 12.24 -33.06 9.50
N GLU A 44 11.76 -32.06 10.20
CA GLU A 44 10.34 -31.69 10.26
C GLU A 44 9.77 -31.54 8.82
N PRO A 45 8.58 -32.08 8.53
CA PRO A 45 7.98 -31.96 7.22
C PRO A 45 7.59 -30.51 6.95
N LEU A 46 7.99 -30.00 5.77
CA LEU A 46 7.52 -28.72 5.27
C LEU A 46 6.17 -28.92 4.52
N VAL A 47 5.18 -28.12 4.87
CA VAL A 47 3.84 -28.16 4.24
C VAL A 47 3.70 -26.97 3.30
N ILE A 48 3.29 -27.24 2.04
CA ILE A 48 3.05 -26.22 1.02
C ILE A 48 1.56 -25.91 0.97
N GLU A 49 1.18 -24.67 1.30
CA GLU A 49 -0.17 -24.15 1.18
C GLU A 49 -0.23 -23.15 0.01
N PHE A 50 -0.87 -23.53 -1.10
CA PHE A 50 -1.04 -22.64 -2.24
C PHE A 50 -2.15 -21.63 -1.98
N LEU A 51 -1.84 -20.34 -2.11
CA LEU A 51 -2.84 -19.29 -1.96
C LEU A 51 -3.84 -19.32 -3.13
N PRO A 52 -5.15 -19.24 -2.85
CA PRO A 52 -6.17 -19.28 -3.88
C PRO A 52 -6.08 -18.04 -4.80
N ARG A 53 -6.44 -18.23 -6.09
CA ARG A 53 -6.53 -17.16 -7.10
C ARG A 53 -5.24 -16.36 -7.35
N THR A 54 -4.07 -16.88 -6.97
CA THR A 54 -2.78 -16.16 -7.10
C THR A 54 -1.95 -16.57 -8.31
N TYR A 55 -2.43 -17.51 -9.15
CA TYR A 55 -1.72 -17.83 -10.38
C TYR A 55 -1.85 -16.73 -11.40
N SER A 56 -0.73 -16.30 -11.98
CA SER A 56 -0.67 -15.39 -13.11
C SER A 56 0.31 -15.87 -14.16
N ALA A 57 0.02 -15.55 -15.41
CA ALA A 57 0.91 -15.77 -16.56
C ALA A 57 0.93 -14.51 -17.40
N ASP A 58 2.12 -14.03 -17.76
CA ASP A 58 2.29 -12.89 -18.65
C ASP A 58 1.73 -13.27 -20.04
N SER A 59 0.58 -12.67 -20.39
CA SER A 59 -0.15 -12.95 -21.62
C SER A 59 0.55 -12.41 -22.87
N ALA A 60 1.38 -11.36 -22.74
CA ALA A 60 1.99 -10.67 -23.87
C ALA A 60 3.23 -11.40 -24.41
N ARG A 61 3.95 -12.16 -23.57
CA ARG A 61 5.21 -12.85 -23.94
C ARG A 61 5.30 -14.29 -23.49
N GLY A 62 4.34 -14.80 -22.70
CA GLY A 62 4.30 -16.19 -22.20
C GLY A 62 5.52 -16.63 -21.37
N LYS A 63 6.43 -15.71 -21.07
CA LYS A 63 7.76 -16.01 -20.50
C LYS A 63 7.79 -16.08 -18.98
N LYS A 64 6.83 -15.48 -18.28
CA LYS A 64 6.79 -15.51 -16.81
C LYS A 64 5.46 -16.05 -16.33
N ARG A 65 5.53 -16.96 -15.36
CA ARG A 65 4.37 -17.53 -14.66
C ARG A 65 4.71 -17.61 -13.19
N TRP A 66 3.76 -17.27 -12.33
CA TRP A 66 4.02 -17.34 -10.91
C TRP A 66 2.77 -17.76 -10.13
N ILE A 67 3.00 -18.26 -8.94
CA ILE A 67 1.99 -18.59 -7.95
C ILE A 67 2.48 -18.20 -6.57
N LYS A 68 1.59 -17.72 -5.70
CA LYS A 68 1.92 -17.46 -4.30
C LYS A 68 1.53 -18.65 -3.43
N LEU A 69 2.35 -18.90 -2.41
CA LEU A 69 2.17 -19.96 -1.44
C LEU A 69 2.76 -19.58 -0.08
N ILE A 70 2.34 -20.32 0.94
CA ILE A 70 2.96 -20.30 2.27
C ILE A 70 3.62 -21.65 2.49
N LEU A 71 4.88 -21.63 2.87
CA LEU A 71 5.62 -22.80 3.31
C LEU A 71 5.62 -22.81 4.83
N ARG A 72 5.13 -23.91 5.44
CA ARG A 72 5.01 -24.01 6.90
C ARG A 72 5.86 -25.15 7.44
N SER A 73 6.51 -24.89 8.58
CA SER A 73 7.01 -25.88 9.52
C SER A 73 6.22 -25.81 10.82
N SER A 74 6.57 -26.61 11.83
CA SER A 74 5.94 -26.55 13.16
C SER A 74 6.09 -25.19 13.86
N ARG A 75 7.15 -24.42 13.55
CA ARG A 75 7.51 -23.18 14.27
C ARG A 75 7.61 -21.96 13.38
N SER A 76 7.66 -22.13 12.08
CA SER A 76 7.93 -21.05 11.13
C SER A 76 7.05 -21.15 9.90
N GLN A 77 6.80 -19.99 9.28
CA GLN A 77 6.12 -19.87 8.01
C GLN A 77 6.85 -18.87 7.12
N TRP A 78 6.98 -19.18 5.83
CA TRP A 78 7.54 -18.28 4.84
C TRP A 78 6.52 -18.00 3.76
N HIS A 79 6.40 -16.76 3.37
CA HIS A 79 5.56 -16.32 2.27
C HIS A 79 6.37 -16.31 0.99
N LEU A 80 5.94 -17.06 -0.01
CA LEU A 80 6.69 -17.25 -1.25
C LEU A 80 5.87 -16.84 -2.47
N LYS A 81 6.57 -16.26 -3.44
CA LYS A 81 6.14 -16.14 -4.82
C LYS A 81 7.03 -17.01 -5.67
N PHE A 82 6.48 -18.11 -6.19
CA PHE A 82 7.19 -19.10 -6.99
C PHE A 82 7.02 -18.77 -8.47
N THR A 83 8.09 -18.37 -9.13
CA THR A 83 8.09 -17.84 -10.49
C THR A 83 8.92 -18.72 -11.42
N PHE A 84 8.35 -19.13 -12.54
CA PHE A 84 9.09 -19.70 -13.66
C PHE A 84 9.27 -18.62 -14.74
N SER A 85 10.53 -18.43 -15.16
CA SER A 85 10.92 -17.50 -16.23
C SER A 85 11.52 -18.29 -17.40
N GLY A 86 10.75 -18.47 -18.47
CA GLY A 86 11.18 -19.21 -19.66
C GLY A 86 10.02 -19.59 -20.56
N THR A 87 10.34 -20.00 -21.81
CA THR A 87 9.35 -20.55 -22.74
C THR A 87 9.37 -22.08 -22.63
N SER A 88 8.21 -22.69 -22.37
CA SER A 88 8.08 -24.15 -22.49
C SER A 88 7.83 -24.54 -23.95
N VAL A 89 8.49 -25.59 -24.39
CA VAL A 89 8.58 -26.01 -25.81
C VAL A 89 7.33 -26.72 -26.34
N GLN A 90 6.26 -26.88 -25.56
CA GLN A 90 5.06 -27.61 -26.01
C GLN A 90 3.84 -26.69 -26.17
N ASP A 91 3.68 -26.10 -27.33
CA ASP A 91 2.46 -25.38 -27.72
C ASP A 91 1.61 -26.20 -28.72
N GLY A 92 0.91 -27.19 -28.21
CA GLY A 92 -0.09 -27.95 -28.95
C GLY A 92 -1.50 -27.34 -28.85
N THR A 93 -2.35 -27.65 -29.79
CA THR A 93 -3.69 -27.16 -30.14
C THR A 93 -4.82 -27.20 -29.10
N ARG A 94 -4.59 -26.96 -27.79
CA ARG A 94 -5.64 -26.95 -26.75
C ARG A 94 -6.27 -25.57 -26.56
N PRO A 95 -7.57 -25.49 -26.15
CA PRO A 95 -8.24 -24.21 -25.85
C PRO A 95 -7.47 -23.40 -24.78
N ILE A 96 -7.48 -22.08 -24.88
CA ILE A 96 -6.72 -21.15 -24.01
C ILE A 96 -7.00 -21.37 -22.51
N VAL A 97 -8.27 -21.61 -22.13
CA VAL A 97 -8.66 -21.83 -20.73
C VAL A 97 -8.11 -23.17 -20.19
N ALA A 98 -8.20 -24.24 -20.99
CA ALA A 98 -7.65 -25.55 -20.64
C ALA A 98 -6.12 -25.52 -20.51
N LYS A 99 -5.45 -24.73 -21.36
CA LYS A 99 -4.00 -24.47 -21.26
C LYS A 99 -3.64 -23.75 -19.95
N GLY A 100 -4.43 -22.75 -19.54
CA GLY A 100 -4.21 -22.00 -18.30
C GLY A 100 -4.31 -22.88 -17.05
N MET A 101 -5.32 -23.73 -16.96
CA MET A 101 -5.49 -24.68 -15.85
C MET A 101 -4.35 -25.70 -15.80
N LYS A 102 -3.97 -26.29 -16.94
CA LYS A 102 -2.86 -27.24 -17.00
C LYS A 102 -1.56 -26.57 -16.54
N ARG A 103 -1.19 -25.43 -17.10
CA ARG A 103 0.02 -24.68 -16.73
C ARG A 103 0.09 -24.33 -15.26
N ARG A 104 -1.06 -23.96 -14.65
CA ARG A 104 -1.15 -23.74 -13.21
C ARG A 104 -0.88 -25.00 -12.41
N ASN A 105 -1.46 -26.13 -12.82
CA ASN A 105 -1.28 -27.41 -12.15
C ASN A 105 0.15 -27.93 -12.32
N ASP A 106 0.72 -27.80 -13.52
CA ASP A 106 2.12 -28.16 -13.79
C ASP A 106 3.09 -27.34 -12.93
N LEU A 107 2.84 -26.02 -12.77
CA LEU A 107 3.67 -25.17 -11.90
C LEU A 107 3.56 -25.56 -10.42
N ARG A 108 2.36 -25.95 -9.97
CA ARG A 108 2.16 -26.48 -8.61
C ARG A 108 2.87 -27.82 -8.40
N ASP A 109 2.84 -28.68 -9.42
CA ASP A 109 3.52 -29.97 -9.41
C ASP A 109 5.03 -29.77 -9.31
N LEU A 110 5.61 -28.90 -10.17
CA LEU A 110 7.01 -28.51 -10.08
C LEU A 110 7.37 -27.98 -8.68
N CYS A 111 6.55 -27.09 -8.12
CA CYS A 111 6.78 -26.54 -6.79
C CYS A 111 6.85 -27.62 -5.70
N ARG A 112 6.04 -28.68 -5.78
CA ARG A 112 6.07 -29.80 -4.82
C ARG A 112 7.34 -30.65 -4.93
N CYS A 113 8.01 -30.63 -6.08
CA CYS A 113 9.24 -31.36 -6.29
C CYS A 113 10.47 -30.67 -5.69
N VAL A 114 10.39 -29.37 -5.41
CA VAL A 114 11.50 -28.53 -4.93
C VAL A 114 11.87 -28.86 -3.48
N ASP A 115 13.18 -28.99 -3.21
CA ASP A 115 13.68 -29.06 -1.83
C ASP A 115 13.94 -27.64 -1.27
N PHE A 116 12.91 -27.06 -0.69
CA PHE A 116 12.98 -25.73 -0.11
C PHE A 116 13.95 -25.59 1.08
N ARG A 117 14.42 -26.71 1.67
CA ARG A 117 15.43 -26.66 2.76
C ARG A 117 16.81 -26.21 2.26
N GLN A 118 17.07 -26.40 0.97
CA GLN A 118 18.32 -26.02 0.34
C GLN A 118 18.24 -24.65 -0.37
N ILE A 119 17.09 -23.96 -0.27
CA ILE A 119 16.87 -22.64 -0.86
C ILE A 119 16.92 -21.59 0.25
N PRO A 120 17.75 -20.52 0.12
CA PRO A 120 17.77 -19.45 1.09
C PRO A 120 16.45 -18.65 1.03
N LEU A 121 15.60 -18.82 2.04
CA LEU A 121 14.36 -18.08 2.19
C LEU A 121 14.60 -16.86 3.09
N LEU A 122 13.92 -15.76 2.77
CA LEU A 122 14.01 -14.52 3.53
C LEU A 122 12.96 -14.50 4.64
N ASP A 123 13.37 -14.07 5.82
CA ASP A 123 12.48 -13.96 6.97
C ASP A 123 11.68 -12.64 6.94
N ASP A 124 10.48 -12.68 7.51
CA ASP A 124 9.58 -11.53 7.76
C ASP A 124 9.19 -10.73 6.50
N THR A 125 9.26 -11.37 5.34
CA THR A 125 8.93 -10.79 4.03
C THR A 125 8.39 -11.85 3.05
N VAL A 126 8.20 -11.47 1.80
CA VAL A 126 7.86 -12.39 0.70
C VAL A 126 9.09 -12.69 -0.12
N THR A 127 9.54 -13.95 -0.15
CA THR A 127 10.62 -14.41 -1.02
C THR A 127 10.09 -14.74 -2.41
N GLU A 128 10.60 -14.09 -3.46
CA GLU A 128 10.40 -14.56 -4.82
C GLU A 128 11.46 -15.60 -5.18
N VAL A 129 11.02 -16.84 -5.42
CA VAL A 129 11.84 -17.96 -5.89
C VAL A 129 11.71 -18.03 -7.40
N ILE A 130 12.76 -17.65 -8.12
CA ILE A 130 12.76 -17.56 -9.58
C ILE A 130 13.49 -18.75 -10.18
N LEU A 131 12.78 -19.50 -11.01
CA LEU A 131 13.31 -20.61 -11.79
C LEU A 131 13.56 -20.17 -13.24
N SER A 132 14.71 -20.54 -13.79
CA SER A 132 15.11 -20.24 -15.17
C SER A 132 15.91 -21.38 -15.78
N LEU A 133 15.86 -21.52 -17.11
CA LEU A 133 16.77 -22.38 -17.87
C LEU A 133 18.14 -21.73 -18.05
N ASP A 134 18.19 -20.39 -18.03
CA ASP A 134 19.43 -19.63 -18.20
C ASP A 134 20.00 -19.29 -16.82
N PRO A 135 21.28 -19.61 -16.54
CA PRO A 135 21.92 -19.26 -15.27
C PRO A 135 22.14 -17.75 -15.15
N SER A 136 21.96 -17.20 -13.98
CA SER A 136 22.41 -15.86 -13.59
C SER A 136 23.59 -15.97 -12.61
N PRO A 137 24.39 -14.91 -12.39
CA PRO A 137 25.54 -14.94 -11.47
C PRO A 137 25.20 -15.41 -10.05
N GLU A 138 23.98 -15.17 -9.60
CA GLU A 138 23.51 -15.49 -8.24
C GLU A 138 22.67 -16.78 -8.20
N SER A 139 22.47 -17.44 -9.35
CA SER A 139 21.65 -18.64 -9.41
C SER A 139 22.46 -19.89 -9.11
N VAL A 140 21.79 -20.87 -8.47
CA VAL A 140 22.31 -22.22 -8.22
C VAL A 140 21.46 -23.24 -8.94
N LYS A 141 21.96 -24.47 -9.12
CA LYS A 141 21.11 -25.57 -9.64
C LYS A 141 19.93 -25.79 -8.73
N LEU A 142 18.74 -26.00 -9.33
CA LEU A 142 17.52 -26.23 -8.56
C LEU A 142 17.65 -27.51 -7.72
N PRO A 143 17.57 -27.42 -6.38
CA PRO A 143 17.47 -28.61 -5.55
C PRO A 143 16.04 -29.18 -5.62
N TYR A 144 15.91 -30.49 -5.91
CA TYR A 144 14.60 -31.16 -5.95
C TYR A 144 14.69 -32.58 -5.38
N THR A 145 13.58 -33.05 -4.80
CA THR A 145 13.48 -34.38 -4.15
C THR A 145 12.82 -35.41 -5.03
N THR A 146 11.92 -34.99 -5.92
CA THR A 146 11.14 -35.87 -6.80
C THR A 146 11.06 -35.29 -8.20
N GLN A 147 10.61 -36.13 -9.16
CA GLN A 147 10.33 -35.65 -10.52
C GLN A 147 8.88 -35.19 -10.62
N PRO A 148 8.58 -34.14 -11.42
CA PRO A 148 7.21 -33.81 -11.79
C PRO A 148 6.52 -34.94 -12.53
N SER A 149 5.19 -34.92 -12.57
CA SER A 149 4.38 -35.88 -13.35
C SER A 149 4.86 -35.95 -14.79
N ALA A 150 4.88 -37.14 -15.38
CA ALA A 150 5.42 -37.37 -16.73
C ALA A 150 4.75 -36.52 -17.82
N ASP A 151 3.50 -36.11 -17.61
CA ASP A 151 2.74 -35.21 -18.51
C ASP A 151 2.93 -33.71 -18.19
N SER A 152 3.69 -33.37 -17.15
CA SER A 152 4.03 -32.01 -16.79
C SER A 152 5.02 -31.41 -17.80
N GLU A 153 4.80 -30.13 -18.16
CA GLU A 153 5.72 -29.38 -19.02
C GLU A 153 7.13 -29.25 -18.43
N TYR A 154 7.30 -29.49 -17.13
CA TYR A 154 8.58 -29.38 -16.41
C TYR A 154 9.33 -30.73 -16.27
N ALA A 155 8.71 -31.85 -16.61
CA ALA A 155 9.30 -33.19 -16.42
C ALA A 155 10.65 -33.36 -17.12
N SER A 156 10.77 -32.85 -18.34
CA SER A 156 12.00 -32.96 -19.15
C SER A 156 13.07 -31.90 -18.84
N ILE A 157 12.72 -30.84 -18.09
CA ILE A 157 13.60 -29.69 -17.91
C ILE A 157 14.03 -29.45 -16.46
N ILE A 158 13.42 -30.10 -15.47
CA ILE A 158 13.69 -29.85 -14.05
C ILE A 158 15.17 -29.93 -13.69
N SER A 159 15.92 -30.90 -14.24
CA SER A 159 17.35 -31.08 -14.03
C SER A 159 18.21 -29.96 -14.63
N HIS A 160 17.66 -29.18 -15.53
CA HIS A 160 18.34 -28.07 -16.18
C HIS A 160 18.01 -26.72 -15.55
N LEU A 161 17.04 -26.69 -14.62
CA LEU A 161 16.61 -25.46 -13.99
C LEU A 161 17.67 -24.92 -13.00
N TRP A 162 17.73 -23.62 -12.99
CA TRP A 162 18.48 -22.82 -12.02
C TRP A 162 17.48 -22.07 -11.14
N VAL A 163 17.85 -21.82 -9.90
CA VAL A 163 17.06 -21.05 -8.94
C VAL A 163 17.86 -19.89 -8.41
N CYS A 164 17.22 -18.73 -8.32
CA CYS A 164 17.68 -17.61 -7.51
C CYS A 164 16.54 -17.11 -6.62
N THR A 165 16.90 -16.48 -5.50
CA THR A 165 15.94 -15.91 -4.55
C THR A 165 16.20 -14.44 -4.35
N LEU A 166 15.13 -13.67 -4.26
CA LEU A 166 15.18 -12.26 -3.92
C LEU A 166 13.89 -11.89 -3.16
N GLU A 167 13.88 -10.73 -2.56
CA GLU A 167 12.66 -10.18 -1.99
C GLU A 167 11.68 -9.79 -3.10
N ASP A 168 10.40 -10.24 -3.04
CA ASP A 168 9.41 -9.88 -4.08
C ASP A 168 9.25 -8.35 -4.13
N PRO A 169 9.65 -7.68 -5.23
CA PRO A 169 9.57 -6.24 -5.35
C PRO A 169 8.13 -5.71 -5.33
N LEU A 170 7.16 -6.59 -5.61
CA LEU A 170 5.72 -6.26 -5.63
C LEU A 170 4.99 -6.77 -4.39
N ARG A 171 5.70 -7.18 -3.33
CA ARG A 171 5.05 -7.50 -2.06
C ARG A 171 4.39 -6.26 -1.47
N ILE A 172 3.35 -6.47 -0.68
CA ILE A 172 2.78 -5.38 0.10
C ILE A 172 3.81 -4.96 1.15
N ARG A 173 4.11 -3.68 1.21
CA ARG A 173 5.01 -3.10 2.20
C ARG A 173 4.18 -2.59 3.37
N PHE A 174 4.41 -3.14 4.54
CA PHE A 174 3.80 -2.67 5.78
C PHE A 174 4.83 -1.87 6.57
N PRO A 175 4.69 -0.52 6.64
CA PRO A 175 5.62 0.30 7.40
C PRO A 175 5.62 -0.06 8.88
N VAL A 176 6.77 0.00 9.53
CA VAL A 176 6.84 -0.11 10.99
C VAL A 176 6.11 1.10 11.59
N TYR A 177 5.19 0.82 12.52
CA TYR A 177 4.46 1.89 13.19
C TYR A 177 5.28 2.44 14.35
N ASP A 178 5.51 3.77 14.31
CA ASP A 178 6.17 4.51 15.37
C ASP A 178 5.13 5.18 16.28
N SER A 179 4.99 4.69 17.50
CA SER A 179 4.08 5.26 18.51
C SER A 179 4.50 6.63 19.03
N SER A 180 5.74 7.06 18.77
CA SER A 180 6.26 8.37 19.25
C SER A 180 5.63 9.56 18.53
N ASN A 181 4.99 9.35 17.38
CA ASN A 181 4.32 10.39 16.60
C ASN A 181 3.02 10.94 17.24
N GLY A 182 2.58 10.35 18.37
CA GLY A 182 1.38 10.80 19.09
C GLY A 182 0.04 10.48 18.41
N ILE A 183 0.04 9.72 17.31
CA ILE A 183 -1.19 9.22 16.69
C ILE A 183 -1.71 8.04 17.52
N SER A 184 -2.99 8.04 17.87
CA SER A 184 -3.63 6.90 18.54
C SER A 184 -3.58 5.66 17.65
N ALA A 185 -3.34 4.49 18.22
CA ALA A 185 -3.36 3.23 17.49
C ALA A 185 -4.54 2.35 17.90
N ARG A 186 -5.12 1.63 16.94
CA ARG A 186 -6.10 0.56 17.14
C ARG A 186 -5.59 -0.73 16.52
N ARG A 187 -5.84 -1.86 17.14
CA ARG A 187 -5.46 -3.17 16.57
C ARG A 187 -6.41 -3.54 15.43
N LEU A 188 -5.90 -4.12 14.36
CA LEU A 188 -6.71 -4.63 13.26
C LEU A 188 -7.78 -5.64 13.74
N SER A 189 -7.49 -6.40 14.79
CA SER A 189 -8.42 -7.34 15.41
C SER A 189 -9.63 -6.68 16.11
N GLU A 190 -9.59 -5.38 16.35
CA GLU A 190 -10.72 -4.62 16.92
C GLU A 190 -11.77 -4.27 15.86
N ILE A 191 -11.46 -4.39 14.57
CA ILE A 191 -12.41 -4.15 13.48
C ILE A 191 -13.42 -5.32 13.45
N ARG A 192 -14.68 -5.03 13.78
CA ARG A 192 -15.75 -6.01 13.92
C ARG A 192 -16.58 -6.21 12.65
N VAL A 193 -16.92 -5.11 11.98
CA VAL A 193 -17.72 -5.10 10.75
C VAL A 193 -16.91 -4.36 9.68
N LYS A 194 -16.94 -4.86 8.46
CA LYS A 194 -16.22 -4.27 7.33
C LYS A 194 -17.12 -4.31 6.10
N GLU A 195 -17.63 -3.16 5.69
CA GLU A 195 -18.45 -2.95 4.50
C GLU A 195 -17.65 -2.14 3.48
N GLU A 196 -17.45 -2.67 2.28
CA GLU A 196 -16.70 -2.00 1.24
C GLU A 196 -17.45 -0.81 0.67
N LEU A 197 -16.80 0.35 0.60
CA LEU A 197 -17.39 1.59 0.09
C LEU A 197 -17.11 1.84 -1.39
N ASN A 198 -15.89 1.59 -1.87
CA ASN A 198 -15.44 2.02 -3.20
C ASN A 198 -14.66 0.98 -4.02
N GLY A 199 -14.60 -0.29 -3.64
CA GLY A 199 -13.82 -1.31 -4.36
C GLY A 199 -12.29 -1.16 -4.31
N ASP A 200 -11.78 -0.14 -3.60
CA ASP A 200 -10.35 0.23 -3.53
C ASP A 200 -9.78 0.15 -2.11
N SER A 201 -10.20 -0.86 -1.34
CA SER A 201 -9.72 -1.07 0.04
C SER A 201 -10.06 0.08 1.01
N VAL A 202 -11.22 0.70 0.80
CA VAL A 202 -11.85 1.66 1.69
C VAL A 202 -13.16 1.07 2.23
N TYR A 203 -13.28 1.02 3.54
CA TYR A 203 -14.36 0.30 4.20
C TYR A 203 -15.03 1.14 5.28
N LYS A 204 -16.37 1.04 5.37
CA LYS A 204 -17.07 1.45 6.55
C LYS A 204 -16.94 0.35 7.60
N VAL A 205 -16.53 0.70 8.80
CA VAL A 205 -16.23 -0.26 9.86
C VAL A 205 -16.87 0.14 11.19
N LEU A 206 -17.10 -0.87 12.04
CA LEU A 206 -17.38 -0.72 13.46
C LEU A 206 -16.25 -1.35 14.26
N LEU A 207 -15.92 -0.75 15.39
CA LEU A 207 -14.91 -1.28 16.31
C LEU A 207 -15.57 -2.09 17.42
N GLN A 208 -14.79 -2.96 18.05
CA GLN A 208 -15.26 -3.72 19.21
C GLN A 208 -15.55 -2.77 20.37
N GLY A 209 -16.79 -2.81 20.87
CA GLY A 209 -17.23 -1.96 21.99
C GLY A 209 -17.57 -0.52 21.60
N ASP A 210 -17.57 -0.18 20.30
CA ASP A 210 -17.95 1.13 19.80
C ASP A 210 -18.94 0.98 18.63
N GLU A 211 -20.08 1.62 18.72
CA GLU A 211 -21.12 1.60 17.69
C GLU A 211 -20.99 2.78 16.71
N THR A 212 -20.00 3.64 16.89
CA THR A 212 -19.70 4.73 15.96
C THR A 212 -19.12 4.16 14.68
N PRO A 213 -19.65 4.50 13.51
CA PRO A 213 -19.09 4.09 12.25
C PRO A 213 -17.85 4.93 11.92
N TYR A 214 -16.81 4.25 11.40
CA TYR A 214 -15.58 4.85 10.91
C TYR A 214 -15.32 4.45 9.47
N VAL A 215 -14.45 5.18 8.79
CA VAL A 215 -13.89 4.76 7.49
C VAL A 215 -12.49 4.20 7.72
N TYR A 216 -12.28 2.95 7.33
CA TYR A 216 -10.98 2.29 7.35
C TYR A 216 -10.38 2.29 5.95
N LYS A 217 -9.22 2.91 5.81
CA LYS A 217 -8.42 2.92 4.58
C LYS A 217 -7.23 1.98 4.77
N GLU A 218 -7.17 0.93 3.96
CA GLU A 218 -6.25 -0.20 4.14
C GLU A 218 -5.02 -0.09 3.22
N VAL A 219 -3.84 -0.51 3.71
CA VAL A 219 -2.63 -0.62 2.89
C VAL A 219 -2.78 -1.70 1.81
N GLU A 220 -3.40 -2.83 2.18
CA GLU A 220 -3.55 -3.99 1.30
C GLU A 220 -4.64 -3.77 0.26
N ARG A 221 -4.26 -3.69 -1.01
CA ARG A 221 -5.17 -3.45 -2.15
C ARG A 221 -5.13 -4.58 -3.15
N ALA A 222 -6.23 -4.78 -3.90
CA ALA A 222 -6.35 -5.84 -4.91
C ALA A 222 -5.28 -5.74 -6.01
N HIS A 223 -4.92 -4.51 -6.41
CA HIS A 223 -3.90 -4.22 -7.44
C HIS A 223 -2.74 -3.42 -6.86
N TYR A 224 -2.28 -3.80 -5.66
CA TYR A 224 -1.22 -3.12 -4.94
C TYR A 224 0.04 -2.94 -5.77
N VAL A 225 0.59 -1.75 -5.70
CA VAL A 225 1.95 -1.41 -6.15
C VAL A 225 2.71 -0.75 -5.00
N PRO A 226 4.06 -0.84 -4.92
CA PRO A 226 4.83 -0.31 -3.78
C PRO A 226 4.58 1.17 -3.47
N ARG A 227 4.22 1.98 -4.47
CA ARG A 227 3.83 3.38 -4.33
C ARG A 227 2.58 3.58 -3.45
N ASP A 228 1.68 2.60 -3.39
CA ASP A 228 0.44 2.72 -2.58
C ASP A 228 0.75 2.89 -1.09
N THR A 229 1.80 2.22 -0.61
CA THR A 229 2.27 2.43 0.77
C THR A 229 2.78 3.85 0.99
N GLU A 230 3.57 4.40 0.06
CA GLU A 230 4.10 5.77 0.14
C GLU A 230 2.97 6.80 0.15
N VAL A 231 1.94 6.59 -0.69
CA VAL A 231 0.74 7.43 -0.76
C VAL A 231 -0.01 7.40 0.58
N LEU A 232 -0.23 6.21 1.14
CA LEU A 232 -0.96 6.06 2.40
C LEU A 232 -0.19 6.67 3.59
N GLU A 233 1.13 6.49 3.66
CA GLU A 233 1.96 7.13 4.68
C GLU A 233 1.97 8.66 4.55
N GLN A 234 2.01 9.17 3.31
CA GLN A 234 1.93 10.62 3.08
C GLN A 234 0.57 11.17 3.50
N GLU A 235 -0.51 10.46 3.18
CA GLU A 235 -1.85 10.86 3.59
C GLU A 235 -1.99 10.85 5.11
N LEU A 236 -1.47 9.83 5.79
CA LEU A 236 -1.47 9.76 7.26
C LEU A 236 -0.73 10.96 7.87
N ARG A 237 0.45 11.31 7.33
CA ARG A 237 1.20 12.49 7.77
C ARG A 237 0.42 13.79 7.54
N ASN A 238 -0.22 13.93 6.38
CA ASN A 238 -1.01 15.11 6.06
C ASN A 238 -2.23 15.21 6.99
N LEU A 239 -2.96 14.13 7.20
CA LEU A 239 -4.11 14.08 8.11
C LEU A 239 -3.73 14.45 9.56
N ASP A 240 -2.58 13.99 10.03
CA ASP A 240 -2.08 14.32 11.37
C ASP A 240 -1.85 15.83 11.54
N MET A 241 -1.38 16.53 10.49
CA MET A 241 -1.23 17.99 10.53
C MET A 241 -2.56 18.74 10.69
N PHE A 242 -3.70 18.14 10.31
CA PHE A 242 -5.03 18.75 10.41
C PHE A 242 -5.84 18.22 11.60
N ARG A 243 -5.27 17.35 12.42
CA ARG A 243 -5.95 16.78 13.58
C ARG A 243 -6.44 17.85 14.54
N GLY A 244 -7.75 17.80 14.88
CA GLY A 244 -8.40 18.77 15.76
C GLY A 244 -8.66 20.14 15.13
N THR A 245 -8.46 20.31 13.81
CA THR A 245 -8.85 21.53 13.11
C THR A 245 -10.33 21.47 12.72
N THR A 246 -11.00 22.63 12.70
CA THR A 246 -12.42 22.74 12.28
C THR A 246 -12.56 23.08 10.80
N VAL A 247 -11.48 22.98 10.03
CA VAL A 247 -11.44 23.38 8.63
C VAL A 247 -11.84 22.17 7.77
N GLY A 248 -13.01 22.07 7.24
CA GLY A 248 -13.55 21.12 6.27
C GLY A 248 -12.61 20.04 5.67
N ILE A 249 -11.78 19.41 6.50
CA ILE A 249 -10.85 18.32 6.15
C ILE A 249 -11.17 17.15 7.08
N VAL A 250 -11.30 15.95 6.51
CA VAL A 250 -11.61 14.74 7.26
C VAL A 250 -10.64 14.52 8.41
N GLN A 251 -11.15 14.13 9.58
CA GLN A 251 -10.34 13.95 10.77
C GLN A 251 -9.79 12.54 10.89
N LEU A 252 -8.51 12.45 11.22
CA LEU A 252 -7.83 11.21 11.58
C LEU A 252 -8.26 10.78 12.99
N VAL A 253 -8.78 9.55 13.10
CA VAL A 253 -9.19 8.95 14.37
C VAL A 253 -8.05 8.14 14.98
N ALA A 254 -7.48 7.21 14.21
CA ALA A 254 -6.38 6.36 14.68
C ALA A 254 -5.63 5.70 13.52
N ALA A 255 -4.38 5.32 13.74
CA ALA A 255 -3.69 4.34 12.93
C ALA A 255 -4.22 2.93 13.25
N VAL A 256 -4.29 2.06 12.26
CA VAL A 256 -4.64 0.64 12.43
C VAL A 256 -3.36 -0.18 12.30
N VAL A 257 -3.09 -1.01 13.32
CA VAL A 257 -1.83 -1.75 13.41
C VAL A 257 -2.04 -3.24 13.65
N SER A 258 -1.08 -4.04 13.24
CA SER A 258 -0.99 -5.47 13.59
C SER A 258 0.48 -5.89 13.67
N GLN A 259 0.73 -7.14 14.02
CA GLN A 259 2.02 -7.76 13.75
C GLN A 259 2.24 -7.87 12.23
N ASN A 260 3.50 -8.01 11.80
CA ASN A 260 3.84 -8.18 10.40
C ASN A 260 3.12 -9.42 9.82
N PRO A 261 2.27 -9.27 8.77
CA PRO A 261 1.57 -10.41 8.15
C PRO A 261 2.51 -11.48 7.58
N TYR A 262 3.77 -11.09 7.29
CA TYR A 262 4.79 -11.99 6.74
C TYR A 262 5.74 -12.55 7.79
N GLN A 263 5.45 -12.37 9.08
CA GLN A 263 6.29 -12.83 10.16
C GLN A 263 6.58 -14.32 10.04
N THR A 264 7.88 -14.67 10.03
CA THR A 264 8.36 -16.05 9.81
C THR A 264 8.19 -16.91 11.05
N THR A 265 8.58 -16.41 12.21
CA THR A 265 8.42 -17.13 13.48
C THR A 265 7.09 -16.79 14.12
N GLN A 266 6.49 -17.73 14.85
CA GLN A 266 5.29 -17.42 15.63
C GLN A 266 5.61 -16.33 16.67
N PRO A 267 4.68 -15.37 16.89
CA PRO A 267 4.92 -14.25 17.77
C PRO A 267 5.31 -14.70 19.19
N GLY A 268 6.54 -14.38 19.57
CA GLY A 268 7.03 -14.54 20.93
C GLY A 268 6.95 -13.20 21.63
N LYS A 269 6.07 -13.04 22.60
CA LYS A 269 5.94 -11.90 23.52
C LYS A 269 5.55 -10.54 22.90
N GLU A 270 4.87 -9.72 23.72
CA GLU A 270 4.28 -8.40 23.44
C GLU A 270 5.22 -7.30 22.89
N CYS A 271 6.48 -7.61 22.62
CA CYS A 271 7.51 -6.64 22.21
C CYS A 271 7.85 -6.66 20.72
N ASP A 272 7.15 -7.45 19.90
CA ASP A 272 7.42 -7.47 18.45
C ASP A 272 6.95 -6.16 17.81
N PRO A 273 7.73 -5.58 16.88
CA PRO A 273 7.33 -4.35 16.20
C PRO A 273 6.02 -4.53 15.48
N VAL A 274 5.08 -3.63 15.73
CA VAL A 274 3.81 -3.59 14.98
C VAL A 274 3.98 -2.80 13.70
N VAL A 275 3.22 -3.18 12.69
CA VAL A 275 3.22 -2.52 11.39
C VAL A 275 1.91 -1.80 11.12
N LEU A 276 1.98 -0.75 10.32
CA LEU A 276 0.81 0.01 9.87
C LEU A 276 0.02 -0.84 8.86
N ARG A 277 -1.26 -1.06 9.14
CA ARG A 277 -2.21 -1.74 8.25
C ARG A 277 -3.11 -0.76 7.51
N GLY A 278 -3.20 0.45 7.99
CA GLY A 278 -4.05 1.52 7.48
C GLY A 278 -4.37 2.53 8.56
N PHE A 279 -5.43 3.30 8.36
CA PHE A 279 -5.91 4.25 9.37
C PHE A 279 -7.43 4.40 9.35
N LEU A 280 -7.97 4.90 10.46
CA LEU A 280 -9.39 5.20 10.65
C LEU A 280 -9.62 6.69 10.51
N LEU A 281 -10.67 7.01 9.78
CA LEU A 281 -11.21 8.36 9.62
C LEU A 281 -12.63 8.44 10.18
N GLU A 282 -13.08 9.63 10.51
CA GLU A 282 -14.50 9.86 10.78
C GLU A 282 -15.36 9.52 9.56
N HIS A 283 -16.57 9.00 9.83
CA HIS A 283 -17.52 8.65 8.78
C HIS A 283 -18.52 9.76 8.56
N HIS A 284 -18.68 10.20 7.31
CA HIS A 284 -19.64 11.22 6.89
C HIS A 284 -20.84 10.55 6.21
N PRO A 285 -22.06 10.63 6.80
CA PRO A 285 -23.19 9.79 6.39
C PRO A 285 -23.96 10.30 5.16
N ASN A 286 -23.81 11.57 4.79
CA ASN A 286 -24.64 12.21 3.76
C ASN A 286 -24.10 12.04 2.33
N GLY A 287 -23.16 11.08 2.14
CA GLY A 287 -22.62 10.75 0.82
C GLY A 287 -21.59 11.77 0.32
N THR A 288 -21.45 11.87 -1.00
CA THR A 288 -20.47 12.71 -1.66
C THR A 288 -21.12 13.90 -2.38
N LEU A 289 -20.35 14.95 -2.62
CA LEU A 289 -20.77 16.06 -3.48
C LEU A 289 -21.14 15.58 -4.90
N GLU A 290 -20.48 14.53 -5.39
CA GLU A 290 -20.84 13.92 -6.68
C GLU A 290 -22.29 13.40 -6.67
N SER A 291 -22.71 12.75 -5.58
CA SER A 291 -24.08 12.27 -5.41
C SER A 291 -25.07 13.43 -5.35
N ALA A 292 -24.72 14.49 -4.62
CA ALA A 292 -25.56 15.69 -4.52
C ALA A 292 -25.70 16.41 -5.87
N LEU A 293 -24.65 16.49 -6.66
CA LEU A 293 -24.69 17.08 -8.03
C LEU A 293 -25.51 16.24 -9.00
N LYS A 294 -25.44 14.90 -8.90
CA LYS A 294 -26.23 13.99 -9.76
C LYS A 294 -27.73 14.00 -9.44
N SER A 295 -28.09 14.19 -8.18
CA SER A 295 -29.48 14.14 -7.71
C SER A 295 -29.75 15.25 -6.68
N PRO A 296 -29.79 16.53 -7.11
CA PRO A 296 -29.94 17.66 -6.18
C PRO A 296 -31.34 17.66 -5.55
N THR A 297 -31.39 17.67 -4.22
CA THR A 297 -32.63 17.90 -3.45
C THR A 297 -32.85 19.39 -3.22
N PRO A 298 -34.05 19.84 -2.78
CA PRO A 298 -34.27 21.25 -2.42
C PRO A 298 -33.24 21.76 -1.41
N GLU A 299 -32.95 20.98 -0.38
CA GLU A 299 -32.02 21.32 0.72
C GLU A 299 -30.59 21.48 0.19
N THR A 300 -30.12 20.57 -0.68
CA THR A 300 -28.77 20.65 -1.26
C THR A 300 -28.61 21.83 -2.19
N ARG A 301 -29.68 22.25 -2.90
CA ARG A 301 -29.65 23.39 -3.83
C ARG A 301 -29.40 24.74 -3.15
N GLU A 302 -29.77 24.86 -1.89
CA GLU A 302 -29.56 26.07 -1.11
C GLU A 302 -28.12 26.19 -0.56
N ARG A 303 -27.35 25.08 -0.56
CA ARG A 303 -26.04 25.03 0.09
C ARG A 303 -24.84 25.16 -0.86
N TRP A 304 -25.05 25.34 -2.17
CA TRP A 304 -23.94 25.38 -3.12
C TRP A 304 -22.89 26.46 -2.80
N CYS A 305 -23.32 27.66 -2.45
CA CYS A 305 -22.39 28.75 -2.09
C CYS A 305 -21.64 28.45 -0.80
N GLU A 306 -22.31 27.86 0.19
CA GLU A 306 -21.71 27.44 1.45
C GLU A 306 -20.68 26.34 1.25
N TRP A 307 -21.00 25.30 0.49
CA TRP A 307 -20.05 24.22 0.17
C TRP A 307 -18.86 24.73 -0.64
N ALA A 308 -19.08 25.64 -1.60
CA ALA A 308 -17.99 26.28 -2.34
C ALA A 308 -17.04 27.04 -1.42
N LEU A 309 -17.60 27.79 -0.45
CA LEU A 309 -16.82 28.51 0.58
C LEU A 309 -16.05 27.56 1.50
N GLN A 310 -16.68 26.49 1.98
CA GLN A 310 -16.06 25.50 2.85
C GLN A 310 -14.88 24.80 2.15
N ILE A 311 -15.05 24.37 0.87
CA ILE A 311 -13.98 23.76 0.08
C ILE A 311 -12.84 24.76 -0.17
N ALA A 312 -13.15 26.00 -0.53
CA ALA A 312 -12.15 27.05 -0.72
C ALA A 312 -11.34 27.32 0.55
N SER A 313 -12.02 27.33 1.71
CA SER A 313 -11.39 27.55 3.02
C SER A 313 -10.47 26.38 3.40
N ALA A 314 -10.90 25.13 3.14
CA ALA A 314 -10.08 23.95 3.36
C ALA A 314 -8.81 23.97 2.49
N PHE A 315 -8.92 24.37 1.21
CA PHE A 315 -7.75 24.55 0.35
C PHE A 315 -6.84 25.68 0.79
N ALA A 316 -7.38 26.79 1.23
CA ALA A 316 -6.55 27.90 1.74
C ALA A 316 -5.69 27.43 2.92
N GLU A 317 -6.23 26.61 3.82
CA GLU A 317 -5.47 26.03 4.93
C GLU A 317 -4.45 24.99 4.47
N MET A 318 -4.78 24.11 3.51
CA MET A 318 -3.83 23.18 2.91
C MET A 318 -2.66 23.92 2.23
N HIS A 319 -2.97 24.92 1.40
CA HIS A 319 -1.96 25.70 0.68
C HIS A 319 -1.07 26.50 1.64
N ARG A 320 -1.63 27.04 2.72
CA ARG A 320 -0.86 27.74 3.77
C ARG A 320 0.16 26.82 4.45
N ARG A 321 -0.13 25.53 4.54
CA ARG A 321 0.79 24.48 5.05
C ARG A 321 1.73 23.93 3.99
N GLY A 322 1.73 24.49 2.78
CA GLY A 322 2.60 24.04 1.69
C GLY A 322 2.15 22.75 1.01
N LEU A 323 0.88 22.37 1.16
CA LEU A 323 0.29 21.19 0.53
C LEU A 323 -0.53 21.57 -0.70
N ALA A 324 -0.69 20.61 -1.60
CA ALA A 324 -1.68 20.63 -2.67
C ALA A 324 -2.42 19.28 -2.68
N HIS A 325 -3.66 19.28 -3.09
CA HIS A 325 -4.50 18.09 -3.15
C HIS A 325 -4.25 17.24 -4.40
N MET A 326 -4.16 17.90 -5.54
CA MET A 326 -3.88 17.35 -6.88
C MET A 326 -4.95 16.41 -7.49
N ASP A 327 -5.89 15.91 -6.71
CA ASP A 327 -7.00 15.06 -7.19
C ASP A 327 -8.37 15.56 -6.69
N LEU A 328 -8.57 16.89 -6.64
CA LEU A 328 -9.89 17.41 -6.33
C LEU A 328 -10.89 17.05 -7.42
N LYS A 329 -11.97 16.41 -7.00
CA LYS A 329 -13.15 16.06 -7.79
C LYS A 329 -14.36 15.91 -6.85
N PRO A 330 -15.59 15.95 -7.36
CA PRO A 330 -16.78 15.87 -6.50
C PRO A 330 -16.87 14.61 -5.63
N SER A 331 -16.29 13.50 -6.04
CA SER A 331 -16.24 12.26 -5.24
C SER A 331 -15.26 12.33 -4.07
N ASN A 332 -14.32 13.29 -4.08
CA ASN A 332 -13.36 13.53 -2.98
C ASN A 332 -13.81 14.65 -2.03
N VAL A 333 -15.08 15.02 -2.10
CA VAL A 333 -15.77 15.87 -1.13
C VAL A 333 -16.95 15.07 -0.57
N VAL A 334 -16.96 14.83 0.73
CA VAL A 334 -18.05 14.16 1.44
C VAL A 334 -18.88 15.18 2.23
N LEU A 335 -20.12 14.80 2.56
CA LEU A 335 -21.04 15.67 3.30
C LEU A 335 -21.21 15.11 4.71
N SER A 336 -20.91 15.96 5.71
CA SER A 336 -21.04 15.59 7.14
C SER A 336 -22.49 15.38 7.55
N GLY A 337 -22.72 14.91 8.78
CA GLY A 337 -24.07 14.80 9.37
C GLY A 337 -24.81 16.14 9.43
N GLU A 338 -24.08 17.24 9.52
CA GLU A 338 -24.61 18.62 9.48
C GLU A 338 -24.67 19.17 8.04
N SER A 339 -24.37 18.31 7.06
CA SER A 339 -24.29 18.65 5.64
C SER A 339 -23.20 19.65 5.27
N ASP A 340 -22.09 19.70 6.02
CA ASP A 340 -20.91 20.48 5.64
C ASP A 340 -20.04 19.72 4.65
N ALA A 341 -19.40 20.46 3.73
CA ALA A 341 -18.47 19.88 2.77
C ALA A 341 -17.11 19.63 3.43
N VAL A 342 -16.64 18.36 3.30
CA VAL A 342 -15.38 17.89 3.91
C VAL A 342 -14.50 17.24 2.85
N LEU A 343 -13.26 17.68 2.72
CA LEU A 343 -12.26 17.11 1.81
C LEU A 343 -11.72 15.79 2.36
N ILE A 344 -11.56 14.80 1.47
CA ILE A 344 -10.93 13.51 1.72
C ILE A 344 -9.78 13.29 0.74
N ASP A 345 -8.98 12.23 0.92
CA ASP A 345 -7.89 11.81 0.00
C ASP A 345 -6.77 12.87 -0.15
N ILE A 346 -6.35 13.48 0.95
CA ILE A 346 -5.39 14.60 0.97
C ILE A 346 -3.92 14.19 0.87
N SER A 347 -3.60 13.08 0.21
CA SER A 347 -2.19 12.62 0.07
C SER A 347 -1.34 13.57 -0.76
N GLY A 348 -1.92 14.23 -1.76
CA GLY A 348 -1.21 15.08 -2.72
C GLY A 348 -0.32 14.34 -3.73
N ILE A 349 -0.14 13.03 -3.55
CA ILE A 349 0.72 12.17 -4.38
C ILE A 349 0.05 10.88 -4.86
N GLY A 350 -1.22 10.64 -4.49
CA GLY A 350 -1.95 9.40 -4.75
C GLY A 350 -2.37 9.18 -6.19
N GLY A 351 -2.18 10.17 -7.03
CA GLY A 351 -2.57 10.15 -8.43
C GLY A 351 -3.29 11.42 -8.83
N VAL A 352 -3.70 11.49 -10.09
CA VAL A 352 -4.44 12.61 -10.64
C VAL A 352 -5.53 12.09 -11.58
N THR A 353 -6.70 12.72 -11.56
CA THR A 353 -7.77 12.46 -12.50
C THR A 353 -7.68 13.45 -13.64
N ARG A 354 -7.32 13.00 -14.85
CA ARG A 354 -6.98 13.87 -15.99
C ARG A 354 -8.00 14.97 -16.30
N GLN A 355 -9.27 14.69 -16.16
CA GLN A 355 -10.36 15.67 -16.41
C GLN A 355 -10.40 16.83 -15.40
N TRP A 356 -9.66 16.70 -14.28
CA TRP A 356 -9.56 17.70 -13.22
C TRP A 356 -8.18 18.39 -13.19
N LEU A 357 -7.36 18.14 -14.23
CA LEU A 357 -6.12 18.87 -14.45
C LEU A 357 -6.37 20.12 -15.29
N TYR A 358 -5.73 21.23 -14.90
CA TYR A 358 -5.82 22.45 -15.71
C TYR A 358 -5.11 22.26 -17.07
N PRO A 359 -5.54 23.00 -18.12
CA PRO A 359 -5.12 22.75 -19.50
C PRO A 359 -3.60 22.69 -19.70
N GLU A 360 -2.85 23.62 -19.09
CA GLU A 360 -1.41 23.72 -19.26
C GLU A 360 -0.67 22.49 -18.70
N MET A 361 -1.20 21.87 -17.61
CA MET A 361 -0.67 20.65 -17.03
C MET A 361 -1.08 19.43 -17.86
N LEU A 362 -2.32 19.45 -18.39
CA LEU A 362 -2.86 18.37 -19.23
C LEU A 362 -2.13 18.25 -20.58
N GLU A 363 -1.73 19.37 -21.18
CA GLU A 363 -1.01 19.44 -22.46
C GLU A 363 0.49 19.10 -22.28
N SER A 364 1.02 19.21 -21.07
CA SER A 364 2.40 18.89 -20.76
C SER A 364 2.68 17.39 -20.87
N LYS A 365 3.91 17.05 -21.31
CA LYS A 365 4.43 15.67 -21.26
C LYS A 365 5.01 15.30 -19.89
N LYS A 366 5.09 16.25 -18.96
CA LYS A 366 5.61 16.00 -17.60
C LYS A 366 4.53 15.33 -16.75
N ASP A 367 4.97 14.48 -15.84
CA ASP A 367 4.09 13.97 -14.80
C ASP A 367 3.54 15.16 -13.98
N PRO A 368 2.20 15.32 -13.85
CA PRO A 368 1.60 16.39 -13.08
C PRO A 368 2.11 16.48 -11.64
N LEU A 369 2.42 15.37 -11.01
CA LEU A 369 2.96 15.33 -9.65
C LEU A 369 4.43 15.78 -9.55
N SER A 370 5.13 15.90 -10.68
CA SER A 370 6.51 16.42 -10.74
C SER A 370 6.61 17.95 -10.85
N TRP A 371 5.47 18.64 -10.94
CA TRP A 371 5.45 20.11 -10.98
C TRP A 371 5.72 20.69 -9.58
N GLY A 372 6.26 21.91 -9.54
CA GLY A 372 6.47 22.60 -8.26
C GLY A 372 5.16 22.90 -7.53
N ILE A 373 5.21 22.99 -6.20
CA ILE A 373 4.04 23.16 -5.32
C ILE A 373 3.13 24.32 -5.74
N ALA A 374 3.69 25.46 -6.16
CA ALA A 374 2.90 26.59 -6.61
C ALA A 374 2.02 26.27 -7.82
N ALA A 375 2.54 25.47 -8.77
CA ALA A 375 1.76 25.03 -9.93
C ALA A 375 0.71 23.99 -9.55
N GLN A 376 1.04 23.10 -8.61
CA GLN A 376 0.08 22.13 -8.07
C GLN A 376 -1.08 22.85 -7.34
N GLN A 377 -0.79 23.88 -6.55
CA GLN A 377 -1.81 24.72 -5.91
C GLN A 377 -2.66 25.49 -6.93
N GLN A 378 -2.07 25.93 -8.05
CA GLN A 378 -2.85 26.50 -9.16
C GLN A 378 -3.79 25.48 -9.82
N ASN A 379 -3.40 24.21 -9.86
CA ASN A 379 -4.29 23.13 -10.31
C ASN A 379 -5.50 22.95 -9.37
N ASP A 380 -5.27 22.99 -8.06
CA ASP A 380 -6.35 22.89 -7.07
C ASP A 380 -7.37 24.03 -7.23
N ILE A 381 -6.90 25.26 -7.46
CA ILE A 381 -7.76 26.42 -7.70
C ILE A 381 -8.58 26.23 -8.98
N TRP A 382 -7.98 25.71 -10.03
CA TRP A 382 -8.69 25.46 -11.28
C TRP A 382 -9.75 24.34 -11.11
N ALA A 383 -9.39 23.23 -10.44
CA ALA A 383 -10.30 22.13 -10.15
C ALA A 383 -11.48 22.58 -9.28
N LEU A 384 -11.22 23.42 -8.27
CA LEU A 384 -12.26 24.08 -7.48
C LEU A 384 -13.21 24.88 -8.37
N GLY A 385 -12.67 25.66 -9.32
CA GLY A 385 -13.49 26.41 -10.28
C GLY A 385 -14.41 25.54 -11.12
N GLN A 386 -13.95 24.36 -11.54
CA GLN A 386 -14.77 23.39 -12.27
C GLN A 386 -15.91 22.84 -11.38
N ILE A 387 -15.65 22.55 -10.11
CA ILE A 387 -16.69 22.13 -9.16
C ILE A 387 -17.70 23.25 -8.91
N ILE A 388 -17.24 24.48 -8.71
CA ILE A 388 -18.11 25.64 -8.53
C ILE A 388 -19.01 25.86 -9.78
N LEU A 389 -18.47 25.64 -10.97
CA LEU A 389 -19.26 25.71 -12.22
C LEU A 389 -20.35 24.64 -12.24
N ALA A 390 -20.04 23.39 -11.86
CA ALA A 390 -21.04 22.33 -11.75
C ALA A 390 -22.12 22.65 -10.69
N MET A 391 -21.74 23.25 -9.55
CA MET A 391 -22.71 23.74 -8.56
C MET A 391 -23.60 24.86 -9.12
N ALA A 392 -23.01 25.80 -9.88
CA ALA A 392 -23.75 26.86 -10.53
C ALA A 392 -24.79 26.33 -11.53
N ASP A 393 -24.46 25.28 -12.26
CA ASP A 393 -25.38 24.66 -13.22
C ASP A 393 -26.52 23.89 -12.52
N ALA A 394 -26.28 23.36 -11.32
CA ALA A 394 -27.28 22.75 -10.47
C ALA A 394 -28.12 23.74 -9.63
N CYS A 395 -27.68 25.01 -9.53
CA CYS A 395 -28.32 26.03 -8.74
C CYS A 395 -29.57 26.60 -9.43
N CYS A 396 -30.65 26.79 -8.67
CA CYS A 396 -31.91 27.33 -9.17
C CYS A 396 -32.08 28.84 -8.92
N ALA A 397 -31.39 29.37 -7.88
CA ALA A 397 -31.49 30.79 -7.52
C ALA A 397 -30.58 31.63 -8.42
N ASP A 398 -31.12 32.55 -9.19
CA ASP A 398 -30.39 33.30 -10.22
C ASP A 398 -29.20 34.11 -9.66
N GLU A 399 -29.38 34.75 -8.50
CA GLU A 399 -28.31 35.52 -7.86
C GLU A 399 -27.13 34.60 -7.43
N GLN A 400 -27.42 33.49 -6.75
CA GLN A 400 -26.40 32.53 -6.35
C GLN A 400 -25.71 31.90 -7.56
N LYS A 401 -26.48 31.56 -8.59
CA LYS A 401 -25.96 31.02 -9.85
C LYS A 401 -25.00 31.99 -10.54
N GLN A 402 -25.34 33.27 -10.57
CA GLN A 402 -24.48 34.33 -11.15
C GLN A 402 -23.18 34.48 -10.34
N LEU A 403 -23.28 34.49 -9.01
CA LEU A 403 -22.13 34.54 -8.13
C LEU A 403 -21.20 33.34 -8.36
N LEU A 404 -21.73 32.12 -8.28
CA LEU A 404 -20.94 30.90 -8.50
C LEU A 404 -20.28 30.90 -9.89
N ARG A 405 -20.98 31.31 -10.96
CA ARG A 405 -20.42 31.41 -12.30
C ARG A 405 -19.30 32.43 -12.38
N SER A 406 -19.44 33.61 -11.76
CA SER A 406 -18.38 34.62 -11.76
C SER A 406 -17.11 34.13 -11.06
N VAL A 407 -17.25 33.44 -9.91
CA VAL A 407 -16.12 32.82 -9.18
C VAL A 407 -15.50 31.70 -10.01
N ALA A 408 -16.29 30.84 -10.60
CA ALA A 408 -15.82 29.76 -11.47
C ALA A 408 -15.00 30.29 -12.66
N LEU A 409 -15.48 31.35 -13.34
CA LEU A 409 -14.75 31.97 -14.43
C LEU A 409 -13.42 32.60 -13.99
N ALA A 410 -13.39 33.26 -12.82
CA ALA A 410 -12.17 33.85 -12.29
C ALA A 410 -11.11 32.80 -11.89
N THR A 411 -11.54 31.66 -11.38
CA THR A 411 -10.66 30.54 -10.98
C THR A 411 -10.19 29.65 -12.13
N THR A 412 -10.93 29.64 -13.27
CA THR A 412 -10.60 28.80 -14.42
C THR A 412 -9.91 29.56 -15.56
N ARG A 413 -9.73 30.87 -15.45
CA ARG A 413 -8.97 31.67 -16.43
C ARG A 413 -7.50 31.21 -16.52
N PRO A 414 -6.76 31.54 -17.61
CA PRO A 414 -5.32 31.30 -17.70
C PRO A 414 -4.54 31.91 -16.50
N CYS A 415 -3.38 31.30 -16.19
CA CYS A 415 -2.55 31.77 -15.07
C CYS A 415 -2.07 33.23 -15.24
N PRO A 416 -1.92 34.00 -14.14
CA PRO A 416 -2.24 33.61 -12.76
C PRO A 416 -3.74 33.67 -12.46
N ARG A 417 -4.22 32.67 -11.71
CA ARG A 417 -5.61 32.62 -11.23
C ARG A 417 -5.77 33.51 -9.99
N ILE A 418 -7.02 33.87 -9.67
CA ILE A 418 -7.28 34.60 -8.44
C ILE A 418 -6.85 33.77 -7.22
N PRO A 419 -6.29 34.43 -6.18
CA PRO A 419 -5.94 33.72 -4.95
C PRO A 419 -7.18 33.24 -4.20
N LEU A 420 -7.03 32.17 -3.41
CA LEU A 420 -8.15 31.62 -2.60
C LEU A 420 -8.75 32.64 -1.63
N SER A 421 -7.97 33.60 -1.13
CA SER A 421 -8.48 34.68 -0.28
C SER A 421 -9.55 35.52 -0.99
N GLU A 422 -9.40 35.79 -2.28
CA GLU A 422 -10.39 36.52 -3.07
C GLU A 422 -11.62 35.63 -3.38
N VAL A 423 -11.42 34.33 -3.63
CA VAL A 423 -12.51 33.35 -3.78
C VAL A 423 -13.36 33.32 -2.51
N ILE A 424 -12.71 33.20 -1.34
CA ILE A 424 -13.37 33.17 -0.03
C ILE A 424 -14.13 34.47 0.21
N ALA A 425 -13.49 35.63 -0.05
CA ALA A 425 -14.12 36.93 0.13
C ALA A 425 -15.36 37.10 -0.75
N ALA A 426 -15.30 36.64 -2.01
CA ALA A 426 -16.42 36.69 -2.94
C ALA A 426 -17.60 35.82 -2.49
N LEU A 427 -17.31 34.61 -1.95
CA LEU A 427 -18.34 33.70 -1.47
C LEU A 427 -18.91 34.05 -0.09
N SER A 428 -18.17 34.81 0.72
CA SER A 428 -18.60 35.24 2.06
C SER A 428 -19.35 36.57 2.09
N GLY A 429 -19.31 37.38 1.02
CA GLY A 429 -19.90 38.69 0.98
C GLY A 429 -21.38 38.70 0.61
N PRO A 430 -22.16 39.71 1.04
CA PRO A 430 -23.46 39.96 0.44
C PRO A 430 -23.21 40.33 -1.04
N ALA A 431 -23.83 39.58 -1.98
CA ALA A 431 -23.70 39.63 -3.44
C ALA A 431 -22.82 40.77 -3.97
N PHE A 432 -21.52 40.57 -4.18
CA PHE A 432 -20.60 41.63 -4.60
C PHE A 432 -20.26 41.53 -6.09
N ASN A 433 -20.28 42.69 -6.72
CA ASN A 433 -19.88 42.98 -8.10
C ASN A 433 -18.41 42.57 -8.38
N LEU A 434 -18.18 41.35 -8.84
CA LEU A 434 -16.95 40.94 -9.55
C LEU A 434 -16.96 41.43 -11.02
N VAL A 435 -17.50 42.63 -11.29
CA VAL A 435 -17.67 43.17 -12.68
C VAL A 435 -16.44 43.97 -13.11
N ALA A 436 -15.36 44.02 -12.39
CA ALA A 436 -14.20 44.83 -12.84
C ALA A 436 -12.86 44.25 -12.35
N ILE A 437 -12.37 43.18 -12.91
CA ILE A 437 -10.93 42.95 -13.04
C ILE A 437 -10.62 42.20 -14.35
#